data_51a391eae82fd33c08e08018cc70f331
#
_entry.id   51a391eae82fd33c08e08018cc70f331
#
_cell.length_a   1.000
_cell.length_b   1.000
_cell.length_c   1.000
_cell.angle_alpha   90.00
_cell.angle_beta   90.00
_cell.angle_gamma   90.00
#
_symmetry.space_group_name_H-M   'P 1'
#
loop_
_entity.id
_entity.type
_entity.pdbx_description
1 polymer ?
#
loop_
_entity_poly.entity_id
_entity_poly.type
_entity_poly.pdbx_seq_one_letter_code
_entity_poly.pdbx_strand_id
1 'polypeptide(L)'
;RDPEMSRGLGDVYKRQGKGQLIFKGFANIGAGAKLSIDKDASLIFDNQFWSTGPLLIIARKQIQFGRNCVLSWNISVMDHDAHDIYHGGVLTNTPQPVLFDNHCWIGFNSTILKGSIIPENSVIAANSVITKADFEKNSVIAGVPGMTIKNGVNWS
;
A
#
# COMPACT_ATOMS: atom_id res chain seq x y z
N ARG A 1 15.42 -11.75 17.71
CA ARG A 1 14.65 -12.49 16.70
C ARG A 1 13.26 -12.74 17.28
N ASP A 2 12.28 -11.98 16.83
CA ASP A 2 10.91 -12.16 17.25
C ASP A 2 10.30 -13.32 16.45
N PRO A 3 9.86 -14.42 17.11
CA PRO A 3 9.36 -15.61 16.41
C PRO A 3 7.99 -15.45 15.75
N GLU A 4 7.29 -14.34 15.95
CA GLU A 4 5.94 -14.15 15.41
C GLU A 4 5.88 -13.41 14.06
N MET A 5 7.01 -12.98 13.52
CA MET A 5 7.08 -12.06 12.39
C MET A 5 6.97 -12.69 11.00
N SER A 6 6.73 -13.96 10.82
CA SER A 6 6.80 -14.51 9.46
C SER A 6 5.94 -15.71 9.16
N ARG A 7 4.67 -15.68 9.47
CA ARG A 7 3.76 -16.64 8.83
C ARG A 7 3.32 -16.07 7.50
N GLY A 8 3.94 -16.51 6.41
CA GLY A 8 3.45 -16.24 5.06
C GLY A 8 4.34 -15.45 4.13
N LEU A 9 5.57 -15.07 4.48
CA LEU A 9 6.54 -14.57 3.49
C LEU A 9 6.93 -15.71 2.54
N GLY A 10 6.02 -16.06 1.60
CA GLY A 10 6.29 -16.96 0.49
C GLY A 10 7.10 -16.23 -0.57
N ASP A 11 8.25 -16.72 -0.78
CA ASP A 11 9.12 -16.81 -1.94
C ASP A 11 9.71 -15.56 -2.62
N VAL A 12 9.24 -14.32 -2.55
CA VAL A 12 9.97 -13.24 -3.22
C VAL A 12 9.96 -11.94 -2.42
N TYR A 13 10.86 -11.88 -1.47
CA TYR A 13 11.32 -10.62 -0.91
C TYR A 13 12.64 -10.19 -1.57
N LYS A 14 12.64 -9.06 -2.22
CA LYS A 14 13.86 -8.46 -2.79
C LYS A 14 14.14 -7.12 -2.11
N ARG A 15 15.26 -7.05 -1.41
CA ARG A 15 15.81 -5.84 -0.83
C ARG A 15 17.04 -5.40 -1.61
N GLN A 16 17.06 -4.16 -2.10
CA GLN A 16 18.20 -3.60 -2.78
C GLN A 16 18.90 -2.56 -1.89
N GLY A 17 20.19 -2.77 -1.64
CA GLY A 17 21.00 -1.84 -0.86
C GLY A 17 20.54 -1.70 0.61
N LYS A 18 20.34 -0.46 1.08
CA LYS A 18 19.96 -0.12 2.46
C LYS A 18 18.46 0.11 2.65
N GLY A 19 17.61 -0.36 1.76
CA GLY A 19 16.16 -0.27 1.91
C GLY A 19 15.68 -0.94 3.21
N GLN A 20 14.60 -0.42 3.83
CA GLN A 20 14.11 -0.85 5.13
C GLN A 20 12.74 -1.53 5.02
N LEU A 21 12.63 -2.73 5.59
CA LEU A 21 11.37 -3.39 5.87
C LEU A 21 11.14 -3.34 7.38
N ILE A 22 10.07 -2.68 7.82
CA ILE A 22 9.80 -2.40 9.22
C ILE A 22 8.45 -2.99 9.61
N PHE A 23 8.44 -3.85 10.62
CA PHE A 23 7.24 -4.34 11.28
C PHE A 23 7.16 -3.72 12.68
N LYS A 24 6.09 -2.99 12.97
CA LYS A 24 5.85 -2.38 14.30
C LYS A 24 5.00 -3.25 15.21
N GLY A 25 4.59 -4.42 14.75
CA GLY A 25 3.79 -5.36 15.50
C GLY A 25 3.46 -6.57 14.64
N PHE A 26 2.32 -7.20 14.92
CA PHE A 26 1.86 -8.37 14.16
C PHE A 26 1.51 -7.99 12.72
N ALA A 27 2.02 -8.77 11.77
CA ALA A 27 1.66 -8.68 10.37
C ALA A 27 1.52 -10.09 9.76
N ASN A 28 0.37 -10.37 9.17
CA ASN A 28 0.15 -11.56 8.35
C ASN A 28 0.19 -11.18 6.87
N ILE A 29 1.19 -11.67 6.17
CA ILE A 29 1.34 -11.42 4.73
C ILE A 29 0.99 -12.70 3.99
N GLY A 30 -0.07 -12.66 3.20
CA GLY A 30 -0.60 -13.80 2.46
C GLY A 30 0.39 -14.37 1.46
N ALA A 31 0.18 -15.64 1.08
CA ALA A 31 1.02 -16.33 0.11
C ALA A 31 1.07 -15.61 -1.25
N GLY A 32 2.21 -15.67 -1.91
CA GLY A 32 2.43 -15.06 -3.22
C GLY A 32 2.77 -13.56 -3.16
N ALA A 33 3.04 -13.01 -1.98
CA ALA A 33 3.47 -11.62 -1.86
C ALA A 33 4.85 -11.40 -2.48
N LYS A 34 4.97 -10.33 -3.26
CA LYS A 34 6.22 -9.85 -3.87
C LYS A 34 6.51 -8.46 -3.36
N LEU A 35 7.58 -8.31 -2.57
CA LEU A 35 8.00 -7.05 -1.98
C LEU A 35 9.35 -6.63 -2.56
N SER A 36 9.42 -5.47 -3.18
CA SER A 36 10.66 -4.86 -3.67
C SER A 36 10.85 -3.52 -2.99
N ILE A 37 12.01 -3.34 -2.33
CA ILE A 37 12.32 -2.13 -1.60
C ILE A 37 13.68 -1.64 -2.08
N ASP A 38 13.68 -0.50 -2.75
CA ASP A 38 14.88 0.10 -3.30
C ASP A 38 15.77 0.68 -2.18
N LYS A 39 17.00 1.04 -2.56
CA LYS A 39 17.93 1.72 -1.67
C LYS A 39 17.26 2.97 -1.08
N ASP A 40 17.45 3.18 0.22
CA ASP A 40 16.95 4.33 0.98
C ASP A 40 15.40 4.44 1.05
N ALA A 41 14.68 3.46 0.49
CA ALA A 41 13.23 3.37 0.63
C ALA A 41 12.81 2.65 1.92
N SER A 42 11.57 2.86 2.34
CA SER A 42 10.97 2.16 3.47
C SER A 42 9.61 1.56 3.14
N LEU A 43 9.40 0.33 3.60
CA LEU A 43 8.11 -0.35 3.63
C LEU A 43 7.78 -0.66 5.09
N ILE A 44 6.68 -0.10 5.57
CA ILE A 44 6.31 -0.14 6.99
C ILE A 44 4.94 -0.78 7.14
N PHE A 45 4.88 -1.83 7.96
CA PHE A 45 3.63 -2.46 8.42
C PHE A 45 3.45 -2.15 9.91
N ASP A 46 2.37 -1.46 10.25
CA ASP A 46 2.01 -1.26 11.65
C ASP A 46 1.26 -2.48 12.19
N ASN A 47 0.89 -2.47 13.47
CA ASN A 47 0.34 -3.61 14.17
C ASN A 47 -1.01 -4.07 13.60
N GLN A 48 -1.25 -5.38 13.60
CA GLN A 48 -2.47 -6.02 13.10
C GLN A 48 -2.70 -5.81 11.59
N PHE A 49 -1.64 -5.80 10.81
CA PHE A 49 -1.74 -5.84 9.35
C PHE A 49 -2.12 -7.24 8.89
N TRP A 50 -3.05 -7.33 7.94
CA TRP A 50 -3.48 -8.59 7.36
C TRP A 50 -3.63 -8.52 5.85
N SER A 51 -3.08 -9.49 5.12
CA SER A 51 -3.39 -9.69 3.71
C SER A 51 -3.71 -11.16 3.42
N THR A 52 -4.70 -11.39 2.55
CA THR A 52 -5.21 -12.74 2.28
C THR A 52 -4.54 -13.44 1.13
N GLY A 53 -3.90 -12.73 0.21
CA GLY A 53 -3.36 -13.34 -1.00
C GLY A 53 -2.24 -12.53 -1.65
N PRO A 54 -2.00 -12.76 -2.95
CA PRO A 54 -0.90 -12.10 -3.63
C PRO A 54 -0.92 -10.59 -3.49
N LEU A 55 0.22 -10.05 -3.08
CA LEU A 55 0.52 -8.63 -3.06
C LEU A 55 1.71 -8.34 -3.97
N LEU A 56 1.67 -7.20 -4.67
CA LEU A 56 2.84 -6.62 -5.29
C LEU A 56 3.10 -5.25 -4.66
N ILE A 57 4.17 -5.11 -3.92
CA ILE A 57 4.56 -3.84 -3.31
C ILE A 57 5.95 -3.46 -3.79
N ILE A 58 6.06 -2.28 -4.42
CA ILE A 58 7.34 -1.77 -4.93
C ILE A 58 7.56 -0.37 -4.38
N ALA A 59 8.51 -0.23 -3.46
CA ALA A 59 8.84 1.00 -2.77
C ALA A 59 10.18 1.57 -3.25
N ARG A 60 10.17 2.83 -3.71
CA ARG A 60 11.35 3.67 -3.99
C ARG A 60 11.51 4.81 -3.01
N LYS A 61 10.48 5.18 -2.29
CA LYS A 61 10.48 6.24 -1.29
C LYS A 61 9.93 5.75 0.03
N GLN A 62 8.61 5.60 0.12
CA GLN A 62 7.94 5.12 1.32
C GLN A 62 6.56 4.57 1.01
N ILE A 63 6.28 3.37 1.52
CA ILE A 63 4.94 2.81 1.60
C ILE A 63 4.71 2.43 3.05
N GLN A 64 3.61 2.94 3.64
CA GLN A 64 3.28 2.70 5.04
C GLN A 64 1.83 2.28 5.18
N PHE A 65 1.61 1.19 5.90
CA PHE A 65 0.30 0.74 6.35
C PHE A 65 0.13 1.03 7.84
N GLY A 66 -0.97 1.68 8.20
CA GLY A 66 -1.37 1.90 9.58
C GLY A 66 -1.87 0.63 10.28
N ARG A 67 -2.35 0.77 11.50
CA ARG A 67 -2.84 -0.35 12.31
C ARG A 67 -4.15 -0.91 11.75
N ASN A 68 -4.37 -2.21 11.92
CA ASN A 68 -5.61 -2.90 11.52
C ASN A 68 -5.96 -2.75 10.03
N CYS A 69 -4.96 -2.61 9.16
CA CYS A 69 -5.20 -2.61 7.71
C CYS A 69 -5.40 -4.02 7.20
N VAL A 70 -6.41 -4.21 6.35
CA VAL A 70 -6.75 -5.50 5.73
C VAL A 70 -6.69 -5.36 4.21
N LEU A 71 -5.88 -6.17 3.57
CA LEU A 71 -5.78 -6.23 2.11
C LEU A 71 -6.31 -7.57 1.60
N SER A 72 -7.19 -7.50 0.62
CA SER A 72 -7.65 -8.67 -0.12
C SER A 72 -6.51 -9.19 -1.04
N TRP A 73 -6.81 -9.97 -2.02
CA TRP A 73 -5.82 -10.55 -2.96
C TRP A 73 -5.66 -9.70 -4.23
N ASN A 74 -4.53 -9.89 -4.93
CA ASN A 74 -4.14 -9.16 -6.14
C ASN A 74 -4.09 -7.64 -5.93
N ILE A 75 -3.50 -7.20 -4.85
CA ILE A 75 -3.29 -5.78 -4.59
C ILE A 75 -1.90 -5.38 -5.10
N SER A 76 -1.85 -4.25 -5.80
CA SER A 76 -0.60 -3.63 -6.23
C SER A 76 -0.44 -2.26 -5.59
N VAL A 77 0.72 -1.98 -4.97
CA VAL A 77 1.05 -0.69 -4.36
C VAL A 77 2.40 -0.23 -4.86
N MET A 78 2.46 0.96 -5.46
CA MET A 78 3.68 1.53 -6.00
C MET A 78 3.76 3.02 -5.70
N ASP A 79 4.89 3.47 -5.20
CA ASP A 79 5.16 4.89 -4.88
C ASP A 79 5.93 5.64 -5.99
N HIS A 80 6.04 5.05 -7.17
CA HIS A 80 6.79 5.58 -8.32
C HIS A 80 6.26 5.00 -9.65
N ASP A 81 6.74 5.55 -10.78
CA ASP A 81 6.32 5.13 -12.13
C ASP A 81 7.35 4.25 -12.86
N ALA A 82 8.35 3.72 -12.18
CA ALA A 82 9.47 2.94 -12.73
C ALA A 82 10.43 3.71 -13.66
N HIS A 83 9.93 4.59 -14.51
CA HIS A 83 10.70 5.40 -15.44
C HIS A 83 10.49 6.89 -15.24
N ASP A 84 11.53 7.68 -15.54
CA ASP A 84 11.49 9.13 -15.44
C ASP A 84 10.72 9.74 -16.62
N ILE A 85 9.85 10.70 -16.33
CA ILE A 85 9.08 11.46 -17.32
C ILE A 85 9.50 12.91 -17.24
N TYR A 86 9.95 13.45 -18.38
CA TYR A 86 10.40 14.84 -18.49
C TYR A 86 9.42 15.66 -19.32
N HIS A 87 9.13 16.88 -18.86
CA HIS A 87 8.41 17.89 -19.61
C HIS A 87 9.26 19.17 -19.67
N GLY A 88 9.60 19.64 -20.88
CA GLY A 88 10.49 20.78 -21.04
C GLY A 88 11.86 20.63 -20.37
N GLY A 89 12.40 19.42 -20.30
CA GLY A 89 13.67 19.11 -19.63
C GLY A 89 13.58 18.99 -18.10
N VAL A 90 12.40 19.17 -17.51
CA VAL A 90 12.16 19.06 -16.07
C VAL A 90 11.54 17.70 -15.75
N LEU A 91 12.10 16.99 -14.76
CA LEU A 91 11.52 15.74 -14.24
C LEU A 91 10.17 16.01 -13.56
N THR A 92 9.12 15.34 -14.02
CA THR A 92 7.74 15.62 -13.58
C THR A 92 7.13 14.54 -12.70
N ASN A 93 7.73 13.37 -12.61
CA ASN A 93 7.12 12.20 -11.96
C ASN A 93 7.97 11.59 -10.83
N THR A 94 8.54 12.41 -9.98
CA THR A 94 9.30 11.94 -8.82
C THR A 94 8.49 10.99 -7.95
N PRO A 95 9.12 10.02 -7.27
CA PRO A 95 8.46 9.15 -6.29
C PRO A 95 7.76 9.95 -5.19
N GLN A 96 6.54 9.55 -4.83
CA GLN A 96 5.76 10.14 -3.75
C GLN A 96 5.25 9.05 -2.81
N PRO A 97 5.28 9.26 -1.48
CA PRO A 97 4.83 8.25 -0.52
C PRO A 97 3.41 7.76 -0.80
N VAL A 98 3.16 6.50 -0.46
CA VAL A 98 1.81 5.94 -0.36
C VAL A 98 1.54 5.62 1.10
N LEU A 99 0.51 6.24 1.66
CA LEU A 99 0.18 6.15 3.08
C LEU A 99 -1.23 5.60 3.27
N PHE A 100 -1.34 4.61 4.14
CA PHE A 100 -2.62 4.11 4.63
C PHE A 100 -2.71 4.45 6.11
N ASP A 101 -3.76 5.16 6.49
CA ASP A 101 -4.07 5.38 7.89
C ASP A 101 -4.58 4.09 8.56
N ASN A 102 -5.02 4.17 9.79
CA ASN A 102 -5.49 3.01 10.51
C ASN A 102 -6.82 2.48 9.96
N HIS A 103 -7.02 1.17 10.09
CA HIS A 103 -8.30 0.51 9.80
C HIS A 103 -8.78 0.74 8.36
N CYS A 104 -7.89 0.52 7.39
CA CYS A 104 -8.23 0.59 5.97
C CYS A 104 -8.45 -0.82 5.42
N TRP A 105 -9.52 -0.98 4.65
CA TRP A 105 -9.79 -2.21 3.91
C TRP A 105 -9.62 -1.99 2.41
N ILE A 106 -8.77 -2.79 1.78
CA ILE A 106 -8.50 -2.72 0.34
C ILE A 106 -9.09 -3.95 -0.34
N GLY A 107 -10.09 -3.71 -1.18
CA GLY A 107 -10.76 -4.74 -1.97
C GLY A 107 -9.86 -5.31 -3.07
N PHE A 108 -10.13 -6.54 -3.48
CA PHE A 108 -9.30 -7.30 -4.43
C PHE A 108 -9.10 -6.58 -5.79
N ASN A 109 -8.01 -6.91 -6.48
CA ASN A 109 -7.63 -6.34 -7.78
C ASN A 109 -7.46 -4.82 -7.78
N SER A 110 -7.21 -4.20 -6.63
CA SER A 110 -7.01 -2.75 -6.57
C SER A 110 -5.56 -2.37 -6.73
N THR A 111 -5.33 -1.20 -7.31
CA THR A 111 -4.00 -0.62 -7.52
C THR A 111 -3.91 0.73 -6.82
N ILE A 112 -2.90 0.90 -5.97
CA ILE A 112 -2.66 2.13 -5.24
C ILE A 112 -1.34 2.72 -5.71
N LEU A 113 -1.40 3.91 -6.28
CA LEU A 113 -0.26 4.56 -6.93
C LEU A 113 0.31 5.69 -6.08
N LYS A 114 1.46 6.17 -6.48
CA LYS A 114 2.23 7.22 -5.80
C LYS A 114 1.39 8.43 -5.40
N GLY A 115 1.68 8.98 -4.23
CA GLY A 115 0.99 10.15 -3.68
C GLY A 115 -0.39 9.86 -3.11
N SER A 116 -0.83 8.59 -3.11
CA SER A 116 -2.11 8.22 -2.50
C SER A 116 -2.03 8.25 -0.99
N ILE A 117 -3.04 8.85 -0.36
CA ILE A 117 -3.28 8.78 1.08
C ILE A 117 -4.67 8.20 1.28
N ILE A 118 -4.74 7.03 1.91
CA ILE A 118 -6.00 6.37 2.24
C ILE A 118 -6.32 6.70 3.69
N PRO A 119 -7.36 7.50 3.95
CA PRO A 119 -7.66 7.97 5.30
C PRO A 119 -8.27 6.88 6.18
N GLU A 120 -8.23 7.13 7.48
CA GLU A 120 -8.69 6.21 8.52
C GLU A 120 -10.11 5.69 8.25
N ASN A 121 -10.32 4.41 8.60
CA ASN A 121 -11.60 3.71 8.51
C ASN A 121 -12.25 3.75 7.13
N SER A 122 -11.44 3.69 6.07
CA SER A 122 -11.91 3.75 4.69
C SER A 122 -11.83 2.40 3.98
N VAL A 123 -12.68 2.23 3.01
CA VAL A 123 -12.78 1.04 2.16
C VAL A 123 -12.46 1.42 0.72
N ILE A 124 -11.47 0.77 0.13
CA ILE A 124 -11.25 0.81 -1.32
C ILE A 124 -12.04 -0.37 -1.91
N ALA A 125 -13.01 -0.07 -2.75
CA ALA A 125 -13.78 -1.10 -3.43
C ALA A 125 -12.92 -1.88 -4.42
N ALA A 126 -13.27 -3.13 -4.68
CA ALA A 126 -12.55 -3.97 -5.63
C ALA A 126 -12.42 -3.33 -7.02
N ASN A 127 -11.34 -3.68 -7.75
CA ASN A 127 -11.02 -3.17 -9.10
C ASN A 127 -10.87 -1.65 -9.19
N SER A 128 -10.41 -1.01 -8.12
CA SER A 128 -10.19 0.44 -8.09
C SER A 128 -8.72 0.81 -8.34
N VAL A 129 -8.50 1.99 -8.93
CA VAL A 129 -7.16 2.57 -9.10
C VAL A 129 -7.11 3.91 -8.37
N ILE A 130 -6.31 3.99 -7.32
CA ILE A 130 -6.20 5.17 -6.48
C ILE A 130 -4.93 5.95 -6.85
N THR A 131 -5.09 7.26 -7.08
CA THR A 131 -4.02 8.14 -7.60
C THR A 131 -3.92 9.47 -6.86
N LYS A 132 -4.64 9.64 -5.75
CA LYS A 132 -4.74 10.93 -5.05
C LYS A 132 -4.88 10.78 -3.53
N ALA A 133 -4.90 11.90 -2.81
CA ALA A 133 -4.82 11.98 -1.37
C ALA A 133 -5.96 12.76 -0.68
N ASP A 134 -6.93 13.26 -1.42
CA ASP A 134 -7.96 14.19 -0.92
C ASP A 134 -9.28 13.51 -0.56
N PHE A 135 -9.21 12.33 0.03
CA PHE A 135 -10.39 11.61 0.52
C PHE A 135 -10.69 11.94 1.98
N GLU A 136 -11.95 11.90 2.35
CA GLU A 136 -12.38 12.00 3.75
C GLU A 136 -12.32 10.62 4.44
N LYS A 137 -12.08 10.61 5.75
CA LYS A 137 -12.15 9.38 6.55
C LYS A 137 -13.57 8.81 6.58
N ASN A 138 -13.70 7.56 6.96
CA ASN A 138 -14.97 6.82 7.02
C ASN A 138 -15.69 6.79 5.67
N SER A 139 -14.97 6.54 4.59
CA SER A 139 -15.54 6.57 3.25
C SER A 139 -15.32 5.27 2.47
N VAL A 140 -16.19 5.04 1.48
CA VAL A 140 -15.96 4.06 0.43
C VAL A 140 -15.48 4.80 -0.81
N ILE A 141 -14.35 4.37 -1.33
CA ILE A 141 -13.68 4.93 -2.50
C ILE A 141 -13.67 3.86 -3.59
N ALA A 142 -14.12 4.19 -4.79
CA ALA A 142 -14.23 3.23 -5.88
C ALA A 142 -13.95 3.86 -7.24
N GLY A 143 -13.54 3.04 -8.20
CA GLY A 143 -13.43 3.41 -9.62
C GLY A 143 -12.01 3.63 -10.12
N VAL A 144 -11.92 4.03 -11.41
CA VAL A 144 -10.67 4.30 -12.16
C VAL A 144 -10.82 5.63 -12.89
N PRO A 145 -10.25 6.73 -12.36
CA PRO A 145 -9.61 6.89 -11.05
C PRO A 145 -10.61 6.79 -9.89
N GLY A 146 -10.10 6.41 -8.69
CA GLY A 146 -10.92 6.27 -7.50
C GLY A 146 -11.55 7.58 -7.05
N MET A 147 -12.84 7.52 -6.72
CA MET A 147 -13.65 8.63 -6.22
C MET A 147 -14.40 8.17 -4.97
N THR A 148 -14.67 9.09 -4.05
CA THR A 148 -15.57 8.80 -2.92
C THR A 148 -16.99 8.55 -3.45
N ILE A 149 -17.53 7.39 -3.11
CA ILE A 149 -18.90 7.00 -3.48
C ILE A 149 -19.84 6.97 -2.28
N LYS A 150 -19.31 6.91 -1.07
CA LYS A 150 -20.10 6.93 0.17
C LYS A 150 -19.26 7.45 1.33
N ASN A 151 -19.85 8.27 2.18
CA ASN A 151 -19.26 8.78 3.42
C ASN A 151 -19.98 8.22 4.65
N GLY A 152 -19.36 8.36 5.84
CA GLY A 152 -19.96 7.96 7.11
C GLY A 152 -20.09 6.45 7.26
N VAL A 153 -19.19 5.67 6.65
CA VAL A 153 -19.18 4.22 6.77
C VAL A 153 -18.31 3.75 7.94
N ASN A 154 -18.62 2.57 8.42
CA ASN A 154 -17.75 1.77 9.28
C ASN A 154 -17.78 0.34 8.76
N TRP A 155 -16.70 -0.40 8.96
CA TRP A 155 -16.57 -1.80 8.58
C TRP A 155 -15.92 -2.61 9.71
N SER A 156 -16.16 -3.91 9.73
CA SER A 156 -15.64 -4.81 10.78
C SER A 156 -15.31 -6.19 10.18
#